data_f7ba5d5a7f83e7f51be82d477cc6b01f
#
_entry.id   f7ba5d5a7f83e7f51be82d477cc6b01f
#
_cell.length_a   1.000
_cell.length_b   1.000
_cell.length_c   1.000
_cell.angle_alpha   90.00
_cell.angle_beta   90.00
_cell.angle_gamma   90.00
#
_symmetry.space_group_name_H-M   'P 1'
#
loop_
_entity.id
_entity.type
_entity.pdbx_description
1 polymer ?
#
loop_
_entity_poly.entity_id
_entity_poly.type
_entity_poly.pdbx_seq_one_letter_code
_entity_poly.pdbx_strand_id
1 'polypeptide(L)'
;MTRIDFHTNVGDSLLYACRLVRKAYLAGQPVIVLADRARLAAFDERLWTFSPLDFVPHCMADSGLAARTPVVLMADLDEAPHHQVLLNLDAAVPPQFARFERLLEVVGNGDDELAAGRARYRFYRDRGYALNNYKQGT
;
A
#
# COMPACT_ATOMS: atom_id res chain seq x y z
N MET A 1 6.30 -14.18 10.28
CA MET A 1 6.59 -12.75 10.53
C MET A 1 6.39 -11.96 9.24
N THR A 2 5.84 -10.78 9.33
CA THR A 2 5.59 -9.94 8.16
C THR A 2 6.89 -9.47 7.51
N ARG A 3 7.01 -9.66 6.21
CA ARG A 3 8.11 -9.07 5.44
C ARG A 3 7.74 -7.64 5.05
N ILE A 4 8.65 -6.70 5.32
CA ILE A 4 8.39 -5.29 5.08
C ILE A 4 9.34 -4.73 4.03
N ASP A 5 8.77 -4.18 2.96
CA ASP A 5 9.51 -3.58 1.86
C ASP A 5 9.23 -2.08 1.80
N PHE A 6 10.28 -1.26 1.92
CA PHE A 6 10.19 0.18 1.77
C PHE A 6 10.61 0.58 0.36
N HIS A 7 9.75 1.32 -0.31
CA HIS A 7 10.06 1.96 -1.58
C HIS A 7 10.25 3.46 -1.31
N THR A 8 11.46 3.94 -1.45
CA THR A 8 11.83 5.31 -1.05
C THR A 8 12.24 6.16 -2.23
N ASN A 9 12.37 7.45 -2.01
CA ASN A 9 12.71 8.45 -3.02
C ASN A 9 11.71 8.44 -4.18
N VAL A 10 10.43 8.29 -3.87
CA VAL A 10 9.37 8.20 -4.87
C VAL A 10 8.86 9.59 -5.21
N GLY A 11 8.85 9.93 -6.51
CA GLY A 11 8.39 11.26 -6.95
C GLY A 11 6.88 11.43 -6.86
N ASP A 12 6.13 10.50 -7.43
CA ASP A 12 4.66 10.49 -7.39
C ASP A 12 4.19 9.24 -6.67
N SER A 13 3.85 9.39 -5.40
CA SER A 13 3.54 8.25 -4.53
C SER A 13 2.31 7.47 -5.00
N LEU A 14 1.26 8.16 -5.46
CA LEU A 14 0.04 7.49 -5.91
C LEU A 14 0.27 6.74 -7.21
N LEU A 15 0.99 7.32 -8.16
CA LEU A 15 1.32 6.63 -9.40
C LEU A 15 2.20 5.41 -9.14
N TYR A 16 3.20 5.56 -8.28
CA TYR A 16 4.06 4.45 -7.91
C TYR A 16 3.26 3.32 -7.26
N ALA A 17 2.36 3.67 -6.34
CA ALA A 17 1.47 2.71 -5.68
C ALA A 17 0.59 1.97 -6.70
N CYS A 18 0.06 2.67 -7.70
CA CYS A 18 -0.71 2.02 -8.77
C CYS A 18 0.12 0.96 -9.50
N ARG A 19 1.39 1.26 -9.77
CA ARG A 19 2.31 0.31 -10.43
C ARG A 19 2.61 -0.90 -9.54
N LEU A 20 2.78 -0.70 -8.24
CA LEU A 20 2.97 -1.81 -7.29
C LEU A 20 1.73 -2.71 -7.23
N VAL A 21 0.56 -2.11 -7.16
CA VAL A 21 -0.70 -2.86 -7.13
C VAL A 21 -0.88 -3.67 -8.41
N ARG A 22 -0.62 -3.08 -9.57
CA ARG A 22 -0.68 -3.80 -10.83
C ARG A 22 0.28 -4.98 -10.85
N LYS A 23 1.51 -4.76 -10.40
CA LYS A 23 2.52 -5.83 -10.35
C LYS A 23 2.08 -6.99 -9.46
N ALA A 24 1.54 -6.69 -8.28
CA ALA A 24 1.03 -7.72 -7.38
C ALA A 24 -0.15 -8.46 -7.99
N TYR A 25 -1.09 -7.72 -8.59
CA TYR A 25 -2.24 -8.30 -9.25
C TYR A 25 -1.82 -9.27 -10.37
N LEU A 26 -0.88 -8.85 -11.22
CA LEU A 26 -0.38 -9.70 -12.32
C LEU A 26 0.37 -10.94 -11.81
N ALA A 27 0.92 -10.87 -10.60
CA ALA A 27 1.56 -12.01 -9.94
C ALA A 27 0.56 -12.91 -9.18
N GLY A 28 -0.73 -12.60 -9.26
CA GLY A 28 -1.76 -13.39 -8.58
C GLY A 28 -1.86 -13.13 -7.08
N GLN A 29 -1.32 -12.02 -6.59
CA GLN A 29 -1.32 -11.68 -5.17
C GLN A 29 -2.44 -10.68 -4.85
N PRO A 30 -3.39 -11.03 -3.99
CA PRO A 30 -4.40 -10.06 -3.56
C PRO A 30 -3.78 -8.98 -2.66
N VAL A 31 -4.26 -7.74 -2.80
CA VAL A 31 -3.72 -6.57 -2.12
C VAL A 31 -4.81 -5.80 -1.38
N ILE A 32 -4.53 -5.41 -0.15
CA ILE A 32 -5.31 -4.40 0.58
C ILE A 32 -4.53 -3.09 0.52
N VAL A 33 -5.20 -2.00 0.12
CA VAL A 33 -4.62 -0.66 0.12
C VAL A 33 -5.24 0.13 1.26
N LEU A 34 -4.40 0.58 2.19
CA LEU A 34 -4.84 1.33 3.37
C LEU A 34 -4.48 2.80 3.24
N ALA A 35 -5.46 3.67 3.39
CA ALA A 35 -5.26 5.11 3.51
C ALA A 35 -6.52 5.76 4.09
N ASP A 36 -6.45 7.06 4.42
CA ASP A 36 -7.67 7.81 4.75
C ASP A 36 -8.59 7.90 3.53
N ARG A 37 -9.85 8.25 3.77
CA ARG A 37 -10.87 8.23 2.71
C ARG A 37 -10.56 9.15 1.54
N ALA A 38 -10.02 10.34 1.82
CA ALA A 38 -9.70 11.30 0.76
C ALA A 38 -8.56 10.77 -0.13
N ARG A 39 -7.54 10.18 0.49
CA ARG A 39 -6.42 9.60 -0.26
C ARG A 39 -6.83 8.35 -1.01
N LEU A 40 -7.73 7.54 -0.45
CA LEU A 40 -8.29 6.38 -1.16
C LEU A 40 -9.07 6.80 -2.41
N ALA A 41 -9.85 7.88 -2.31
CA ALA A 41 -10.59 8.38 -3.48
C ALA A 41 -9.64 8.84 -4.59
N ALA A 42 -8.55 9.53 -4.24
CA ALA A 42 -7.53 9.94 -5.18
C ALA A 42 -6.81 8.74 -5.80
N PHE A 43 -6.51 7.73 -4.99
CA PHE A 43 -5.87 6.51 -5.47
C PHE A 43 -6.78 5.74 -6.41
N ASP A 44 -8.05 5.60 -6.06
CA ASP A 44 -9.05 4.93 -6.89
C ASP A 44 -9.13 5.55 -8.28
N GLU A 45 -9.20 6.87 -8.34
CA GLU A 45 -9.22 7.60 -9.60
C GLU A 45 -7.95 7.36 -10.42
N ARG A 46 -6.79 7.42 -9.78
CA ARG A 46 -5.51 7.16 -10.45
C ARG A 46 -5.41 5.72 -10.94
N LEU A 47 -5.92 4.76 -10.20
CA LEU A 47 -5.88 3.36 -10.58
C LEU A 47 -6.73 3.07 -11.82
N TRP A 48 -7.83 3.80 -11.99
CA TRP A 48 -8.65 3.71 -13.20
C TRP A 48 -7.94 4.24 -14.44
N THR A 49 -7.04 5.24 -14.28
CA THR A 49 -6.54 6.04 -15.41
C THR A 49 -5.03 5.98 -15.63
N PHE A 50 -4.24 5.38 -14.72
CA PHE A 50 -2.78 5.41 -14.83
C PHE A 50 -2.26 4.64 -16.03
N SER A 51 -2.99 3.65 -16.50
CA SER A 51 -2.65 2.88 -17.69
C SER A 51 -3.93 2.51 -18.44
N PRO A 52 -4.25 3.21 -19.54
CA PRO A 52 -5.52 2.98 -20.26
C PRO A 52 -5.70 1.57 -20.80
N LEU A 53 -4.61 0.84 -21.02
CA LEU A 53 -4.65 -0.51 -21.58
C LEU A 53 -4.70 -1.60 -20.53
N ASP A 54 -4.51 -1.24 -19.25
CA ASP A 54 -4.48 -2.21 -18.15
C ASP A 54 -5.65 -1.96 -17.21
N PHE A 55 -6.47 -2.97 -17.04
CA PHE A 55 -7.54 -2.93 -16.05
C PHE A 55 -7.12 -3.75 -14.84
N VAL A 56 -7.11 -3.11 -13.66
CA VAL A 56 -6.85 -3.77 -12.39
C VAL A 56 -8.18 -3.82 -11.61
N PRO A 57 -8.79 -4.99 -11.44
CA PRO A 57 -10.03 -5.11 -10.67
C PRO A 57 -9.82 -4.64 -9.23
N HIS A 58 -10.59 -3.64 -8.81
CA HIS A 58 -10.50 -3.10 -7.46
C HIS A 58 -11.85 -2.56 -7.00
N CYS A 59 -12.02 -2.47 -5.68
CA CYS A 59 -13.24 -1.92 -5.09
C CYS A 59 -12.95 -1.35 -3.70
N MET A 60 -13.88 -0.52 -3.22
CA MET A 60 -13.88 -0.09 -1.83
C MET A 60 -14.39 -1.24 -0.94
N ALA A 61 -13.94 -1.27 0.31
CA ALA A 61 -14.28 -2.35 1.24
C ALA A 61 -15.78 -2.49 1.49
N ASP A 62 -16.51 -1.38 1.42
CA ASP A 62 -17.95 -1.34 1.69
C ASP A 62 -18.83 -1.61 0.46
N SER A 63 -18.24 -1.97 -0.67
CA SER A 63 -18.97 -2.19 -1.93
C SER A 63 -19.79 -3.48 -1.97
N GLY A 64 -19.57 -4.40 -1.04
CA GLY A 64 -20.18 -5.73 -1.07
C GLY A 64 -19.44 -6.72 -1.96
N LEU A 65 -18.42 -6.29 -2.68
CA LEU A 65 -17.62 -7.13 -3.59
C LEU A 65 -16.23 -7.47 -3.05
N ALA A 66 -15.90 -6.98 -1.84
CA ALA A 66 -14.54 -7.05 -1.31
C ALA A 66 -13.98 -8.49 -1.24
N ALA A 67 -14.79 -9.46 -0.86
CA ALA A 67 -14.34 -10.84 -0.73
C ALA A 67 -13.97 -11.49 -2.08
N ARG A 68 -14.41 -10.91 -3.20
CA ARG A 68 -14.21 -11.44 -4.55
C ARG A 68 -13.24 -10.62 -5.39
N THR A 69 -12.82 -9.48 -4.88
CA THR A 69 -12.00 -8.54 -5.64
C THR A 69 -10.55 -8.63 -5.18
N PRO A 70 -9.58 -8.76 -6.11
CA PRO A 70 -8.18 -8.94 -5.71
C PRO A 70 -7.56 -7.71 -5.06
N VAL A 71 -8.03 -6.51 -5.38
CA VAL A 71 -7.53 -5.27 -4.81
C VAL A 71 -8.65 -4.56 -4.07
N VAL A 72 -8.51 -4.38 -2.76
CA VAL A 72 -9.53 -3.78 -1.91
C VAL A 72 -8.96 -2.53 -1.23
N LEU A 73 -9.68 -1.42 -1.32
CA LEU A 73 -9.29 -0.14 -0.72
C LEU A 73 -10.03 0.03 0.61
N MET A 74 -9.27 0.22 1.70
CA MET A 74 -9.82 0.26 3.06
C MET A 74 -9.28 1.43 3.85
N ALA A 75 -10.13 2.06 4.65
CA ALA A 75 -9.73 3.12 5.59
C ALA A 75 -9.33 2.56 6.97
N ASP A 76 -9.80 1.37 7.32
CA ASP A 76 -9.32 0.61 8.48
C ASP A 76 -9.28 -0.87 8.13
N LEU A 77 -8.54 -1.66 8.91
CA LEU A 77 -8.26 -3.05 8.59
C LEU A 77 -9.10 -4.06 9.39
N ASP A 78 -10.08 -3.60 10.16
CA ASP A 78 -10.83 -4.48 11.07
C ASP A 78 -11.51 -5.64 10.34
N GLU A 79 -12.02 -5.39 9.13
CA GLU A 79 -12.72 -6.40 8.36
C GLU A 79 -12.02 -6.71 7.04
N ALA A 80 -10.69 -6.74 7.06
CA ALA A 80 -9.92 -7.06 5.86
C ALA A 80 -10.27 -8.47 5.36
N PRO A 81 -10.60 -8.63 4.05
CA PRO A 81 -11.04 -9.92 3.51
C PRO A 81 -9.90 -10.94 3.37
N HIS A 82 -8.65 -10.50 3.41
CA HIS A 82 -7.47 -11.37 3.39
C HIS A 82 -6.30 -10.66 4.04
N HIS A 83 -5.20 -11.38 4.24
CA HIS A 83 -4.03 -10.87 4.95
C HIS A 83 -2.73 -11.19 4.21
N GLN A 84 -2.73 -11.13 2.89
CA GLN A 84 -1.53 -11.44 2.11
C GLN A 84 -0.65 -10.21 1.94
N VAL A 85 -1.04 -9.24 1.11
CA VAL A 85 -0.25 -8.05 0.85
C VAL A 85 -1.01 -6.82 1.33
N LEU A 86 -0.35 -6.02 2.17
CA LEU A 86 -0.85 -4.72 2.60
C LEU A 86 0.02 -3.62 1.99
N LEU A 87 -0.60 -2.71 1.25
CA LEU A 87 0.06 -1.49 0.77
C LEU A 87 -0.40 -0.34 1.66
N ASN A 88 0.54 0.26 2.40
CA ASN A 88 0.24 1.37 3.29
C ASN A 88 0.48 2.70 2.59
N LEU A 89 -0.57 3.49 2.44
CA LEU A 89 -0.49 4.88 1.95
C LEU A 89 -0.80 5.90 3.05
N ASP A 90 -0.99 5.42 4.28
CA ASP A 90 -1.20 6.28 5.43
C ASP A 90 0.12 6.79 6.00
N ALA A 91 0.08 7.91 6.71
CA ALA A 91 1.27 8.47 7.34
C ALA A 91 1.70 7.64 8.57
N ALA A 92 0.76 7.00 9.23
CA ALA A 92 1.01 6.22 10.45
C ALA A 92 1.29 4.74 10.16
N VAL A 93 1.87 4.07 11.14
CA VAL A 93 2.01 2.61 11.11
C VAL A 93 0.62 1.98 11.16
N PRO A 94 0.28 1.06 10.24
CA PRO A 94 -1.03 0.39 10.28
C PRO A 94 -1.18 -0.44 11.57
N PRO A 95 -2.28 -0.27 12.33
CA PRO A 95 -2.42 -0.95 13.63
C PRO A 95 -2.38 -2.49 13.56
N GLN A 96 -2.77 -3.06 12.43
CA GLN A 96 -2.88 -4.52 12.29
C GLN A 96 -1.93 -5.07 11.23
N PHE A 97 -0.84 -4.37 10.96
CA PHE A 97 0.07 -4.76 9.87
C PHE A 97 0.66 -6.17 10.08
N ALA A 98 0.86 -6.57 11.33
CA ALA A 98 1.50 -7.85 11.65
C ALA A 98 0.66 -9.07 11.28
N ARG A 99 -0.60 -8.89 10.93
CA ARG A 99 -1.46 -9.96 10.42
C ARG A 99 -1.17 -10.31 8.95
N PHE A 100 -0.47 -9.42 8.24
CA PHE A 100 -0.21 -9.60 6.81
C PHE A 100 1.12 -10.33 6.60
N GLU A 101 1.18 -11.08 5.52
CA GLU A 101 2.42 -11.76 5.11
C GLU A 101 3.47 -10.76 4.62
N ARG A 102 3.01 -9.71 3.94
CA ARG A 102 3.87 -8.71 3.33
C ARG A 102 3.28 -7.32 3.49
N LEU A 103 4.13 -6.37 3.85
CA LEU A 103 3.77 -4.96 3.94
C LEU A 103 4.63 -4.15 2.97
N LEU A 104 3.98 -3.35 2.14
CA LEU A 104 4.64 -2.43 1.21
C LEU A 104 4.48 -1.00 1.73
N GLU A 105 5.59 -0.31 1.93
CA GLU A 105 5.62 1.09 2.34
C GLU A 105 6.14 1.95 1.20
N VAL A 106 5.47 3.08 0.92
CA VAL A 106 5.87 4.03 -0.11
C VAL A 106 6.19 5.36 0.54
N VAL A 107 7.39 5.86 0.31
CA VAL A 107 7.87 7.11 0.89
C VAL A 107 8.22 8.09 -0.22
N GLY A 108 7.47 9.19 -0.32
CA GLY A 108 7.72 10.25 -1.28
C GLY A 108 8.85 11.17 -0.86
N ASN A 109 9.17 12.14 -1.72
CA ASN A 109 10.30 13.05 -1.54
C ASN A 109 9.98 14.28 -0.69
N GLY A 110 8.70 14.56 -0.43
CA GLY A 110 8.31 15.71 0.38
C GLY A 110 8.81 15.59 1.83
N ASP A 111 9.03 16.72 2.48
CA ASP A 111 9.56 16.74 3.84
C ASP A 111 8.68 15.99 4.82
N ASP A 112 7.36 16.17 4.74
CA ASP A 112 6.40 15.48 5.61
C ASP A 112 6.39 13.97 5.35
N GLU A 113 6.44 13.56 4.09
CA GLU A 113 6.47 12.14 3.72
C GLU A 113 7.77 11.48 4.19
N LEU A 114 8.90 12.18 4.06
CA LEU A 114 10.19 11.68 4.53
C LEU A 114 10.19 11.51 6.05
N ALA A 115 9.69 12.50 6.78
CA ALA A 115 9.66 12.44 8.25
C ALA A 115 8.77 11.28 8.74
N ALA A 116 7.58 11.15 8.16
CA ALA A 116 6.65 10.07 8.50
C ALA A 116 7.23 8.70 8.13
N GLY A 117 7.87 8.60 6.97
CA GLY A 117 8.51 7.37 6.51
C GLY A 117 9.63 6.91 7.43
N ARG A 118 10.46 7.84 7.89
CA ARG A 118 11.54 7.56 8.85
C ARG A 118 10.99 7.07 10.18
N ALA A 119 9.89 7.66 10.65
CA ALA A 119 9.25 7.24 11.89
C ALA A 119 8.71 5.82 11.79
N ARG A 120 8.07 5.48 10.67
CA ARG A 120 7.56 4.12 10.43
C ARG A 120 8.72 3.11 10.33
N TYR A 121 9.78 3.48 9.61
CA TYR A 121 10.96 2.62 9.47
C TYR A 121 11.56 2.28 10.83
N ARG A 122 11.75 3.29 11.69
CA ARG A 122 12.27 3.07 13.04
C ARG A 122 11.36 2.19 13.88
N PHE A 123 10.04 2.38 13.76
CA PHE A 123 9.07 1.56 14.48
C PHE A 123 9.26 0.07 14.16
N TYR A 124 9.32 -0.28 12.87
CA TYR A 124 9.48 -1.68 12.47
C TYR A 124 10.85 -2.22 12.83
N ARG A 125 11.89 -1.44 12.61
CA ARG A 125 13.27 -1.84 12.94
C ARG A 125 13.41 -2.15 14.42
N ASP A 126 12.90 -1.28 15.29
CA ASP A 126 13.02 -1.42 16.73
C ASP A 126 12.27 -2.66 17.26
N ARG A 127 11.33 -3.16 16.49
CA ARG A 127 10.60 -4.39 16.83
C ARG A 127 11.16 -5.65 16.17
N GLY A 128 12.30 -5.52 15.50
CA GLY A 128 13.01 -6.67 14.97
C GLY A 128 12.52 -7.19 13.63
N TYR A 129 11.69 -6.44 12.90
CA TYR A 129 11.26 -6.86 11.57
C TYR A 129 12.40 -6.76 10.56
N ALA A 130 12.44 -7.72 9.63
CA ALA A 130 13.35 -7.66 8.50
C ALA A 130 12.84 -6.61 7.51
N LEU A 131 13.69 -5.63 7.20
CA LEU A 131 13.33 -4.51 6.33
C LEU A 131 14.17 -4.54 5.06
N ASN A 132 13.48 -4.48 3.91
CA ASN A 132 14.12 -4.29 2.62
C ASN A 132 13.89 -2.85 2.17
N ASN A 133 14.87 -2.26 1.52
CA ASN A 133 14.78 -0.87 1.07
C ASN A 133 15.09 -0.79 -0.42
N TYR A 134 14.15 -0.24 -1.18
CA TYR A 134 14.25 -0.08 -2.64
C TYR A 134 14.19 1.40 -2.97
N LYS A 135 15.36 2.04 -3.08
CA LYS A 135 15.45 3.46 -3.41
C LYS A 135 15.17 3.65 -4.90
N GLN A 136 14.22 4.52 -5.21
CA GLN A 136 13.84 4.82 -6.58
C GLN A 136 14.60 6.01 -7.15
N GLY A 137 14.54 6.14 -8.46
CA GLY A 137 15.00 7.29 -9.18
C GLY A 137 16.51 7.43 -9.23
N THR A 138 16.91 8.58 -9.63
CA THR A 138 18.31 8.94 -9.85
C THR A 138 18.60 10.26 -9.19
#